data_84489032295e003f126b75387cffe565
#
_entry.id   84489032295e003f126b75387cffe565
#
_cell.length_a   1.000
_cell.length_b   1.000
_cell.length_c   1.000
_cell.angle_alpha   90.00
_cell.angle_beta   90.00
_cell.angle_gamma   90.00
#
_symmetry.space_group_name_H-M   'P 1'
#
loop_
_entity.id
_entity.type
_entity.pdbx_description
1 polymer ?
#
loop_
_entity_poly.entity_id
_entity_poly.type
_entity_poly.pdbx_seq_one_letter_code
_entity_poly.pdbx_strand_id
1 'polypeptide(L)'
;MKKSLALLLALVMLIGILAGCSANTDTTTTDSTTAAETAEPADTSAETDTTAAETEETAEPAAKTIETLKVAFVPSREPQEIITATEPLKQLLKDELAKEGYDVGEVEITVGTTYEAVGEGLEAGTIDVGLIPGGTYVLYDDGAEVILTATRDGLSKDSDNAKDWNDGQPTEASDKQAVSYRALFIAGPSDKGQELAAKVNAGEELTWDDLNNANWSVMGTSSPAGYIYPALWLQDRYGKGISDLSSAVQSDSYASAFARLASGQVDVLVTYADARRDYAERWNTEFGREGSIWEETNVIGVTAPIYNDTISVSKNSEIMDADLIAALQDAFINIGNTEEGKQVIAIYSHNGYQKAQASDYDNERAAQKLIQELTAAG
;
A
#
# COMPACT_ATOMS: atom_id res chain seq x y z
N MET A 1 -39.65 -39.02 1.85
CA MET A 1 -38.97 -40.31 1.58
C MET A 1 -37.50 -39.95 1.38
N LYS A 2 -36.72 -40.11 2.44
CA LYS A 2 -35.58 -41.07 2.59
C LYS A 2 -34.50 -40.83 1.54
N LYS A 3 -33.19 -40.62 1.79
CA LYS A 3 -32.35 -40.99 2.94
C LYS A 3 -31.03 -40.21 2.87
N SER A 4 -30.50 -39.88 3.99
CA SER A 4 -29.16 -39.59 4.41
C SER A 4 -28.10 -40.53 3.80
N LEU A 5 -26.90 -40.05 3.53
CA LEU A 5 -25.70 -40.83 3.72
C LEU A 5 -24.54 -39.92 4.19
N ALA A 6 -24.25 -40.05 5.47
CA ALA A 6 -22.99 -39.63 6.08
C ALA A 6 -21.97 -40.74 5.85
N LEU A 7 -20.72 -40.41 5.58
CA LEU A 7 -19.60 -41.33 5.76
C LEU A 7 -18.41 -40.64 6.41
N LEU A 8 -18.17 -41.07 7.64
CA LEU A 8 -16.94 -40.94 8.41
C LEU A 8 -15.76 -41.60 7.71
N LEU A 9 -14.57 -41.06 7.93
CA LEU A 9 -13.30 -41.81 8.07
C LEU A 9 -12.32 -40.89 8.80
N ALA A 10 -12.07 -41.10 10.08
CA ALA A 10 -11.11 -41.99 10.77
C ALA A 10 -9.64 -41.59 10.48
N LEU A 11 -9.12 -40.87 11.35
CA LEU A 11 -8.01 -40.92 12.29
C LEU A 11 -7.06 -42.11 12.14
N VAL A 12 -5.80 -41.87 11.79
CA VAL A 12 -4.67 -42.72 12.16
C VAL A 12 -3.56 -41.86 12.72
N MET A 13 -3.43 -41.90 14.04
CA MET A 13 -2.19 -41.61 14.74
C MET A 13 -1.25 -42.79 14.59
N LEU A 14 0.02 -42.52 14.35
CA LEU A 14 1.08 -43.45 14.72
C LEU A 14 2.21 -42.70 15.38
N ILE A 15 2.35 -42.98 16.66
CA ILE A 15 3.43 -42.65 17.56
C ILE A 15 4.60 -43.60 17.29
N GLY A 16 5.81 -43.05 17.18
CA GLY A 16 7.03 -43.82 17.16
C GLY A 16 8.13 -43.08 17.91
N ILE A 17 8.21 -43.40 19.20
CA ILE A 17 9.34 -43.06 20.10
C ILE A 17 10.36 -44.20 20.02
N LEU A 18 11.65 -43.87 19.96
CA LEU A 18 12.81 -44.61 20.53
C LEU A 18 14.06 -43.77 20.17
N ALA A 19 14.69 -43.04 21.07
CA ALA A 19 15.57 -43.40 22.15
C ALA A 19 16.79 -44.25 21.71
N GLY A 20 17.94 -43.67 21.81
CA GLY A 20 19.23 -44.35 21.65
C GLY A 20 20.38 -43.42 22.02
N CYS A 21 20.76 -43.46 23.28
CA CYS A 21 21.99 -42.90 23.86
C CYS A 21 23.23 -43.67 23.40
N SER A 22 24.38 -43.01 23.38
CA SER A 22 25.61 -43.37 24.11
C SER A 22 26.79 -42.70 23.42
N ALA A 23 27.50 -41.76 24.01
CA ALA A 23 28.54 -41.82 25.01
C ALA A 23 29.79 -42.56 24.51
N ASN A 24 30.89 -41.90 24.46
CA ASN A 24 31.97 -41.81 25.36
C ASN A 24 33.28 -41.41 24.70
N THR A 25 33.96 -40.46 25.27
CA THR A 25 35.28 -40.48 25.91
C THR A 25 36.44 -40.96 25.02
N ASP A 26 37.61 -40.39 25.04
CA ASP A 26 38.47 -39.82 26.05
C ASP A 26 39.66 -39.12 25.40
N THR A 27 40.09 -38.03 25.97
CA THR A 27 41.34 -37.78 26.69
C THR A 27 42.65 -38.11 25.98
N THR A 28 43.55 -37.18 25.86
CA THR A 28 44.83 -37.04 26.59
C THR A 28 45.67 -35.95 25.91
N THR A 29 45.88 -34.82 26.55
CA THR A 29 46.99 -34.41 27.39
C THR A 29 48.41 -34.81 26.94
N THR A 30 49.24 -33.85 26.76
CA THR A 30 50.52 -33.59 27.37
C THR A 30 51.26 -32.55 26.55
N ASP A 31 51.52 -31.39 27.03
CA ASP A 31 52.47 -30.92 28.02
C ASP A 31 53.92 -30.82 27.51
N SER A 32 54.49 -29.75 27.92
CA SER A 32 55.87 -29.42 28.25
C SER A 32 56.63 -28.55 27.25
N THR A 33 56.78 -27.34 27.68
CA THR A 33 57.88 -26.73 28.49
C THR A 33 59.19 -26.55 27.70
N THR A 34 59.74 -25.43 27.62
CA THR A 34 60.68 -24.70 28.49
C THR A 34 61.62 -23.91 27.60
N ALA A 35 61.61 -22.66 27.70
CA ALA A 35 62.48 -21.74 28.41
C ALA A 35 63.87 -21.45 27.81
N ALA A 36 64.12 -20.19 27.80
CA ALA A 36 65.30 -19.41 28.14
C ALA A 36 66.45 -19.41 27.11
N GLU A 37 67.17 -18.41 26.90
CA GLU A 37 67.66 -17.27 27.65
C GLU A 37 68.68 -16.51 26.78
N THR A 38 68.66 -15.19 26.91
CA THR A 38 69.83 -14.30 27.05
C THR A 38 70.72 -14.05 25.82
N ALA A 39 70.83 -12.84 25.34
CA ALA A 39 71.75 -11.79 25.65
C ALA A 39 71.87 -10.76 24.53
N GLU A 40 71.74 -9.52 24.92
CA GLU A 40 72.27 -8.33 24.27
C GLU A 40 73.81 -8.32 24.35
N PRO A 41 74.58 -7.51 23.60
CA PRO A 41 74.40 -6.06 23.54
C PRO A 41 74.82 -5.36 22.24
N ALA A 42 74.31 -4.11 22.14
CA ALA A 42 74.87 -2.83 21.71
C ALA A 42 75.69 -2.73 20.39
N ASP A 43 75.43 -1.83 19.52
CA ASP A 43 75.71 -0.37 19.53
C ASP A 43 75.67 0.21 18.11
N THR A 44 75.28 1.47 18.04
CA THR A 44 75.65 2.57 17.15
C THR A 44 74.92 2.78 15.81
N SER A 45 74.06 3.81 15.89
CA SER A 45 73.95 5.00 15.02
C SER A 45 73.86 4.85 13.50
N ALA A 46 72.72 5.32 12.98
CA ALA A 46 72.65 6.40 12.00
C ALA A 46 71.20 6.85 11.79
N GLU A 47 70.95 8.10 12.06
CA GLU A 47 69.74 8.84 11.67
C GLU A 47 69.51 8.75 10.16
N THR A 48 68.30 8.39 9.76
CA THR A 48 67.76 8.84 8.52
C THR A 48 66.28 9.08 8.74
N ASP A 49 65.95 10.35 8.80
CA ASP A 49 64.62 10.92 8.79
C ASP A 49 63.88 10.43 7.54
N THR A 50 62.86 9.60 7.76
CA THR A 50 61.87 9.31 6.71
C THR A 50 60.50 9.45 7.38
N THR A 51 59.94 10.61 7.17
CA THR A 51 58.55 10.95 7.44
C THR A 51 57.64 9.88 6.79
N ALA A 52 57.21 8.93 7.59
CA ALA A 52 56.13 8.06 7.22
C ALA A 52 54.83 8.90 7.31
N ALA A 53 54.25 9.23 6.15
CA ALA A 53 52.89 9.65 6.11
C ALA A 53 52.02 8.51 6.63
N GLU A 54 51.49 8.67 7.83
CA GLU A 54 50.36 7.91 8.28
C GLU A 54 49.21 8.22 7.32
N THR A 55 48.88 7.25 6.46
CA THR A 55 47.62 7.23 5.77
C THR A 55 46.58 6.92 6.87
N GLU A 56 45.88 7.95 7.34
CA GLU A 56 44.67 7.75 8.08
C GLU A 56 43.73 6.96 7.16
N GLU A 57 43.66 5.66 7.38
CA GLU A 57 42.61 4.81 6.89
C GLU A 57 41.32 5.29 7.59
N THR A 58 40.59 6.14 6.91
CA THR A 58 39.26 6.57 7.35
C THR A 58 38.43 5.29 7.39
N ALA A 59 38.28 4.71 8.59
CA ALA A 59 37.36 3.62 8.82
C ALA A 59 35.96 4.12 8.40
N GLU A 60 35.37 3.47 7.40
CA GLU A 60 33.95 3.68 7.10
C GLU A 60 33.18 3.51 8.40
N PRO A 61 32.22 4.42 8.69
CA PRO A 61 31.39 4.28 9.88
C PRO A 61 30.70 2.92 9.85
N ALA A 62 30.75 2.20 10.96
CA ALA A 62 30.09 0.90 11.07
C ALA A 62 28.60 1.05 10.73
N ALA A 63 28.10 0.17 9.87
CA ALA A 63 26.71 0.18 9.46
C ALA A 63 25.77 0.06 10.68
N LYS A 64 24.70 0.86 10.70
CA LYS A 64 23.64 0.76 11.70
C LYS A 64 22.81 -0.50 11.42
N THR A 65 22.72 -1.41 12.40
CA THR A 65 21.97 -2.67 12.22
C THR A 65 20.51 -2.50 12.58
N ILE A 66 19.63 -2.93 11.69
CA ILE A 66 18.19 -3.07 11.90
C ILE A 66 17.86 -4.57 11.80
N GLU A 67 17.38 -5.18 12.90
CA GLU A 67 17.06 -6.60 12.90
C GLU A 67 15.89 -6.89 11.94
N THR A 68 14.80 -6.14 12.07
CA THR A 68 13.61 -6.26 11.21
C THR A 68 13.03 -4.89 10.91
N LEU A 69 12.80 -4.60 9.63
CA LEU A 69 12.03 -3.45 9.15
C LEU A 69 10.62 -3.93 8.74
N LYS A 70 9.60 -3.46 9.45
CA LYS A 70 8.20 -3.86 9.24
C LYS A 70 7.47 -2.90 8.32
N VAL A 71 7.11 -3.38 7.14
CA VAL A 71 6.39 -2.62 6.11
C VAL A 71 4.99 -3.16 5.95
N ALA A 72 3.99 -2.31 6.01
CA ALA A 72 2.59 -2.72 5.84
C ALA A 72 1.89 -1.98 4.71
N PHE A 73 1.00 -2.69 4.05
CA PHE A 73 0.15 -2.22 2.97
C PHE A 73 -1.31 -2.24 3.38
N VAL A 74 -2.13 -1.31 2.88
CA VAL A 74 -3.59 -1.38 3.04
C VAL A 74 -4.21 -2.39 2.06
N PRO A 75 -5.36 -3.03 2.40
CA PRO A 75 -5.98 -4.05 1.55
C PRO A 75 -6.83 -3.41 0.44
N SER A 76 -6.25 -2.58 -0.43
CA SER A 76 -6.94 -2.00 -1.58
C SER A 76 -7.14 -3.01 -2.72
N ARG A 77 -6.36 -4.10 -2.73
CA ARG A 77 -6.48 -5.27 -3.61
C ARG A 77 -6.50 -6.54 -2.77
N GLU A 78 -6.62 -7.69 -3.43
CA GLU A 78 -6.54 -8.97 -2.74
C GLU A 78 -5.21 -9.11 -2.00
N PRO A 79 -5.18 -9.45 -0.70
CA PRO A 79 -3.96 -9.47 0.10
C PRO A 79 -2.84 -10.34 -0.50
N GLN A 80 -3.19 -11.49 -1.07
CA GLN A 80 -2.22 -12.39 -1.68
C GLN A 80 -1.60 -11.79 -2.96
N GLU A 81 -2.35 -10.99 -3.70
CA GLU A 81 -1.87 -10.26 -4.88
C GLU A 81 -0.84 -9.21 -4.46
N ILE A 82 -1.14 -8.43 -3.40
CA ILE A 82 -0.22 -7.44 -2.85
C ILE A 82 1.08 -8.10 -2.38
N ILE A 83 0.99 -9.13 -1.54
CA ILE A 83 2.17 -9.85 -1.01
C ILE A 83 3.04 -10.38 -2.14
N THR A 84 2.43 -10.98 -3.18
CA THR A 84 3.18 -11.54 -4.30
C THR A 84 3.88 -10.45 -5.12
N ALA A 85 3.18 -9.35 -5.42
CA ALA A 85 3.74 -8.24 -6.20
C ALA A 85 4.85 -7.50 -5.45
N THR A 86 4.76 -7.41 -4.13
CA THR A 86 5.71 -6.66 -3.29
C THR A 86 6.87 -7.50 -2.74
N GLU A 87 6.90 -8.81 -2.99
CA GLU A 87 8.00 -9.67 -2.51
C GLU A 87 9.40 -9.16 -2.93
N PRO A 88 9.64 -8.67 -4.16
CA PRO A 88 10.94 -8.11 -4.52
C PRO A 88 11.34 -6.86 -3.73
N LEU A 89 10.36 -6.11 -3.20
CA LEU A 89 10.61 -4.89 -2.41
C LEU A 89 11.50 -5.17 -1.20
N LYS A 90 11.43 -6.36 -0.62
CA LYS A 90 12.25 -6.77 0.53
C LYS A 90 13.74 -6.64 0.23
N GLN A 91 14.17 -7.18 -0.91
CA GLN A 91 15.58 -7.10 -1.29
C GLN A 91 15.96 -5.70 -1.78
N LEU A 92 15.08 -5.06 -2.54
CA LEU A 92 15.32 -3.70 -3.03
C LEU A 92 15.53 -2.70 -1.88
N LEU A 93 14.72 -2.79 -0.79
CA LEU A 93 14.90 -1.96 0.39
C LEU A 93 16.21 -2.25 1.11
N LYS A 94 16.60 -3.52 1.27
CA LYS A 94 17.90 -3.87 1.86
C LYS A 94 19.05 -3.30 1.07
N ASP A 95 19.01 -3.44 -0.24
CA ASP A 95 20.09 -2.99 -1.13
C ASP A 95 20.22 -1.46 -1.15
N GLU A 96 19.11 -0.73 -1.13
CA GLU A 96 19.14 0.73 -1.07
C GLU A 96 19.57 1.23 0.32
N LEU A 97 19.02 0.67 1.41
CA LEU A 97 19.39 1.06 2.76
C LEU A 97 20.85 0.72 3.09
N ALA A 98 21.41 -0.33 2.50
CA ALA A 98 22.83 -0.64 2.63
C ALA A 98 23.74 0.46 2.06
N LYS A 99 23.32 1.15 1.00
CA LYS A 99 24.06 2.31 0.42
C LYS A 99 24.08 3.50 1.38
N GLU A 100 23.04 3.61 2.22
CA GLU A 100 22.90 4.65 3.24
C GLU A 100 23.51 4.24 4.61
N GLY A 101 24.23 3.10 4.66
CA GLY A 101 24.94 2.66 5.84
C GLY A 101 24.08 1.87 6.83
N TYR A 102 22.97 1.26 6.40
CA TYR A 102 22.13 0.40 7.21
C TYR A 102 22.28 -1.07 6.81
N ASP A 103 22.47 -1.94 7.80
CA ASP A 103 22.45 -3.41 7.63
C ASP A 103 21.10 -3.93 8.14
N VAL A 104 20.17 -4.22 7.20
CA VAL A 104 18.82 -4.68 7.50
C VAL A 104 18.76 -6.20 7.42
N GLY A 105 18.56 -6.88 8.57
CA GLY A 105 18.46 -8.32 8.68
C GLY A 105 17.27 -8.89 7.92
N GLU A 106 16.07 -8.36 8.19
CA GLU A 106 14.82 -8.77 7.54
C GLU A 106 13.96 -7.56 7.17
N VAL A 107 13.28 -7.63 6.02
CA VAL A 107 12.16 -6.77 5.69
C VAL A 107 10.89 -7.61 5.70
N GLU A 108 10.05 -7.39 6.70
CA GLU A 108 8.76 -8.06 6.83
C GLU A 108 7.70 -7.24 6.11
N ILE A 109 7.02 -7.84 5.12
CA ILE A 109 5.89 -7.21 4.41
C ILE A 109 4.59 -7.86 4.83
N THR A 110 3.64 -7.04 5.28
CA THR A 110 2.30 -7.46 5.68
C THR A 110 1.22 -6.66 4.95
N VAL A 111 0.01 -7.22 4.90
CA VAL A 111 -1.18 -6.51 4.44
C VAL A 111 -2.17 -6.43 5.60
N GLY A 112 -2.58 -5.24 5.94
CA GLY A 112 -3.56 -5.02 7.00
C GLY A 112 -4.92 -5.67 6.69
N THR A 113 -5.68 -5.97 7.71
CA THR A 113 -7.06 -6.48 7.55
C THR A 113 -8.01 -5.37 7.13
N THR A 114 -7.74 -4.14 7.51
CA THR A 114 -8.45 -2.91 7.12
C THR A 114 -7.44 -1.77 6.91
N TYR A 115 -7.90 -0.66 6.38
CA TYR A 115 -7.10 0.56 6.26
C TYR A 115 -6.70 1.10 7.63
N GLU A 116 -7.65 1.09 8.57
CA GLU A 116 -7.48 1.53 9.95
C GLU A 116 -6.43 0.68 10.68
N ALA A 117 -6.44 -0.64 10.48
CA ALA A 117 -5.47 -1.54 11.14
C ALA A 117 -4.01 -1.19 10.80
N VAL A 118 -3.74 -0.69 9.60
CA VAL A 118 -2.39 -0.22 9.23
C VAL A 118 -2.08 1.10 9.93
N GLY A 119 -3.04 2.04 9.97
CA GLY A 119 -2.89 3.30 10.69
C GLY A 119 -2.67 3.10 12.18
N GLU A 120 -3.47 2.25 12.83
CA GLU A 120 -3.32 1.85 14.24
C GLU A 120 -1.95 1.21 14.50
N GLY A 121 -1.47 0.39 13.57
CA GLY A 121 -0.16 -0.24 13.65
C GLY A 121 1.01 0.76 13.61
N LEU A 122 0.90 1.80 12.76
CA LEU A 122 1.85 2.92 12.73
C LEU A 122 1.78 3.72 14.04
N GLU A 123 0.59 4.07 14.51
CA GLU A 123 0.40 4.81 15.75
C GLU A 123 0.94 4.04 16.96
N ALA A 124 0.76 2.73 16.99
CA ALA A 124 1.24 1.86 18.06
C ALA A 124 2.74 1.53 17.99
N GLY A 125 3.46 1.84 16.89
CA GLY A 125 4.85 1.46 16.68
C GLY A 125 5.05 -0.03 16.37
N THR A 126 3.99 -0.76 16.02
CA THR A 126 4.06 -2.17 15.62
C THR A 126 4.33 -2.35 14.12
N ILE A 127 4.14 -1.31 13.33
CA ILE A 127 4.50 -1.15 11.93
C ILE A 127 5.47 0.03 11.85
N ASP A 128 6.60 -0.13 11.14
CA ASP A 128 7.59 0.93 10.99
C ASP A 128 7.28 1.84 9.81
N VAL A 129 6.85 1.24 8.68
CA VAL A 129 6.55 1.92 7.42
C VAL A 129 5.19 1.45 6.91
N GLY A 130 4.31 2.38 6.60
CA GLY A 130 2.99 2.11 6.02
C GLY A 130 2.83 2.76 4.64
N LEU A 131 2.38 1.98 3.65
CA LEU A 131 1.90 2.50 2.38
C LEU A 131 0.38 2.65 2.50
N ILE A 132 -0.07 3.87 2.78
CA ILE A 132 -1.43 4.19 3.18
C ILE A 132 -1.97 5.40 2.40
N PRO A 133 -3.29 5.45 2.12
CA PRO A 133 -3.89 6.64 1.53
C PRO A 133 -3.81 7.86 2.46
N GLY A 134 -3.85 9.05 1.87
CA GLY A 134 -3.87 10.30 2.62
C GLY A 134 -4.97 10.38 3.66
N GLY A 135 -6.16 9.84 3.34
CA GLY A 135 -7.29 9.78 4.29
C GLY A 135 -7.01 8.92 5.52
N THR A 136 -6.31 7.79 5.35
CA THR A 136 -5.86 6.98 6.49
C THR A 136 -4.76 7.70 7.26
N TYR A 137 -3.76 8.26 6.56
CA TYR A 137 -2.68 9.00 7.20
C TYR A 137 -3.19 10.07 8.16
N VAL A 138 -4.11 10.93 7.71
CA VAL A 138 -4.58 12.07 8.54
C VAL A 138 -5.44 11.66 9.75
N LEU A 139 -5.93 10.43 9.80
CA LEU A 139 -6.61 9.89 10.98
C LEU A 139 -5.65 9.44 12.08
N TYR A 140 -4.40 9.15 11.71
CA TYR A 140 -3.37 8.60 12.59
C TYR A 140 -2.09 9.46 12.60
N ASP A 141 -2.17 10.73 12.18
CA ASP A 141 -1.01 11.61 12.03
C ASP A 141 -0.39 12.07 13.37
N ASP A 142 -1.04 11.83 14.48
CA ASP A 142 -0.44 11.98 15.81
C ASP A 142 0.70 10.98 16.02
N GLY A 143 0.56 9.73 15.57
CA GLY A 143 1.55 8.66 15.69
C GLY A 143 2.29 8.32 14.39
N ALA A 144 1.85 8.82 13.25
CA ALA A 144 2.48 8.62 11.95
C ALA A 144 3.02 9.92 11.36
N GLU A 145 4.10 9.83 10.58
CA GLU A 145 4.68 10.93 9.82
C GLU A 145 4.72 10.57 8.34
N VAL A 146 4.15 11.42 7.47
CA VAL A 146 4.29 11.26 6.02
C VAL A 146 5.69 11.68 5.59
N ILE A 147 6.36 10.83 4.84
CA ILE A 147 7.71 11.09 4.33
C ILE A 147 7.74 11.21 2.80
N LEU A 148 6.84 10.53 2.10
CA LEU A 148 6.72 10.57 0.63
C LEU A 148 5.26 10.55 0.20
N THR A 149 4.99 11.17 -0.97
CA THR A 149 3.76 10.98 -1.74
C THR A 149 4.07 10.16 -2.99
N ALA A 150 3.17 9.26 -3.34
CA ALA A 150 3.26 8.51 -4.58
C ALA A 150 2.97 9.42 -5.79
N THR A 151 3.58 9.10 -6.92
CA THR A 151 3.20 9.67 -8.22
C THR A 151 2.56 8.59 -9.08
N ARG A 152 1.68 8.99 -9.99
CA ARG A 152 1.03 8.13 -10.98
C ARG A 152 1.26 8.70 -12.37
N ASP A 153 1.08 7.89 -13.39
CA ASP A 153 0.85 8.42 -14.71
C ASP A 153 -0.45 9.25 -14.69
N GLY A 154 -0.41 10.40 -15.29
CA GLY A 154 -1.65 11.11 -15.58
C GLY A 154 -2.50 10.28 -16.54
N LEU A 155 -3.77 10.62 -16.64
CA LEU A 155 -4.69 9.95 -17.53
C LEU A 155 -4.93 10.77 -18.80
N SER A 156 -5.24 10.10 -19.90
CA SER A 156 -5.69 10.72 -21.14
C SER A 156 -7.02 11.49 -21.00
N LYS A 157 -7.76 11.17 -19.92
CA LYS A 157 -8.99 11.83 -19.50
C LYS A 157 -8.85 12.25 -18.05
N ASP A 158 -8.96 13.54 -17.78
CA ASP A 158 -8.99 14.13 -16.42
C ASP A 158 -9.98 15.30 -16.44
N SER A 159 -11.28 14.99 -16.61
CA SER A 159 -12.37 15.95 -16.62
C SER A 159 -13.16 15.86 -15.31
N ASP A 160 -13.70 16.98 -14.85
CA ASP A 160 -14.69 17.06 -13.77
C ASP A 160 -16.13 16.77 -14.25
N ASN A 161 -16.33 16.66 -15.57
CA ASN A 161 -17.61 16.29 -16.17
C ASN A 161 -17.67 14.79 -16.45
N ALA A 162 -18.62 14.10 -15.82
CA ALA A 162 -18.80 12.66 -15.94
C ALA A 162 -18.96 12.16 -17.38
N LYS A 163 -19.69 12.92 -18.22
CA LYS A 163 -19.96 12.58 -19.61
C LYS A 163 -18.69 12.42 -20.45
N ASP A 164 -17.64 13.19 -20.16
CA ASP A 164 -16.39 13.15 -20.92
C ASP A 164 -15.63 11.82 -20.76
N TRP A 165 -16.02 11.01 -19.77
CA TRP A 165 -15.46 9.68 -19.50
C TRP A 165 -16.20 8.56 -20.24
N ASN A 166 -17.31 8.87 -20.95
CA ASN A 166 -18.30 7.91 -21.46
C ASN A 166 -18.30 7.80 -23.00
N ASP A 167 -17.15 7.95 -23.63
CA ASP A 167 -17.01 7.83 -25.10
C ASP A 167 -16.82 6.37 -25.57
N GLY A 168 -16.87 5.40 -24.65
CA GLY A 168 -16.66 3.97 -24.93
C GLY A 168 -15.19 3.60 -25.21
N GLN A 169 -14.26 4.57 -25.11
CA GLN A 169 -12.85 4.33 -25.36
C GLN A 169 -12.08 4.14 -24.04
N PRO A 170 -11.04 3.31 -24.03
CA PRO A 170 -10.16 3.18 -22.90
C PRO A 170 -9.57 4.52 -22.44
N THR A 171 -9.40 4.66 -21.13
CA THR A 171 -8.59 5.73 -20.57
C THR A 171 -7.15 5.23 -20.57
N GLU A 172 -6.26 5.95 -21.25
CA GLU A 172 -4.86 5.59 -21.38
C GLU A 172 -4.01 6.36 -20.37
N ALA A 173 -2.83 5.81 -20.03
CA ALA A 173 -1.82 6.55 -19.30
C ALA A 173 -1.30 7.70 -20.17
N SER A 174 -0.98 8.83 -19.55
CA SER A 174 -0.20 9.89 -20.15
C SER A 174 1.22 9.85 -19.62
N ASP A 175 2.15 10.44 -20.36
CA ASP A 175 3.56 10.60 -19.99
C ASP A 175 3.80 11.66 -18.89
N LYS A 176 2.75 12.30 -18.39
CA LYS A 176 2.82 13.25 -17.30
C LYS A 176 2.61 12.56 -15.96
N GLN A 177 3.52 12.80 -15.02
CA GLN A 177 3.35 12.36 -13.64
C GLN A 177 2.33 13.24 -12.92
N ALA A 178 1.40 12.60 -12.19
CA ALA A 178 0.37 13.25 -11.40
C ALA A 178 0.53 12.92 -9.92
N VAL A 179 0.40 13.93 -9.06
CA VAL A 179 0.39 13.80 -7.58
C VAL A 179 -1.03 13.66 -7.04
N SER A 180 -2.03 13.70 -7.90
CA SER A 180 -3.45 13.57 -7.53
C SER A 180 -4.20 12.74 -8.57
N TYR A 181 -5.34 12.23 -8.16
CA TYR A 181 -6.30 11.50 -8.99
C TYR A 181 -7.71 11.88 -8.59
N ARG A 182 -8.74 11.36 -9.27
CA ARG A 182 -10.15 11.59 -8.94
C ARG A 182 -10.82 10.29 -8.53
N ALA A 183 -11.88 10.39 -7.74
CA ALA A 183 -12.83 9.29 -7.62
C ALA A 183 -13.93 9.43 -8.68
N LEU A 184 -14.37 8.27 -9.17
CA LEU A 184 -15.43 8.13 -10.13
C LEU A 184 -16.58 7.33 -9.53
N PHE A 185 -17.79 7.75 -9.86
CA PHE A 185 -19.01 6.99 -9.64
C PHE A 185 -19.29 6.20 -10.92
N ILE A 186 -19.13 4.89 -10.86
CA ILE A 186 -19.27 3.99 -12.01
C ILE A 186 -20.62 3.30 -11.96
N ALA A 187 -21.50 3.61 -12.90
CA ALA A 187 -22.72 2.87 -13.15
C ALA A 187 -22.43 1.59 -13.94
N GLY A 188 -22.95 0.46 -13.45
CA GLY A 188 -22.71 -0.86 -14.00
C GLY A 188 -23.73 -1.30 -15.06
N PRO A 189 -23.65 -2.59 -15.49
CA PRO A 189 -24.51 -3.15 -16.54
C PRO A 189 -25.93 -3.49 -16.09
N SER A 190 -26.31 -3.29 -14.82
CA SER A 190 -27.70 -3.48 -14.36
C SER A 190 -28.66 -2.49 -15.02
N ASP A 191 -29.94 -2.81 -15.08
CA ASP A 191 -30.98 -1.93 -15.65
C ASP A 191 -30.96 -0.55 -14.98
N LYS A 192 -30.79 -0.50 -13.66
CA LYS A 192 -30.71 0.77 -12.91
C LYS A 192 -29.42 1.54 -13.23
N GLY A 193 -28.28 0.84 -13.29
CA GLY A 193 -27.01 1.45 -13.69
C GLY A 193 -27.10 2.08 -15.09
N GLN A 194 -27.69 1.38 -16.06
CA GLN A 194 -27.86 1.88 -17.41
C GLN A 194 -28.88 3.04 -17.49
N GLU A 195 -29.93 3.05 -16.66
CA GLU A 195 -30.84 4.20 -16.53
C GLU A 195 -30.09 5.47 -16.08
N LEU A 196 -29.26 5.37 -15.03
CA LEU A 196 -28.45 6.48 -14.54
C LEU A 196 -27.46 6.97 -15.60
N ALA A 197 -26.80 6.05 -16.26
CA ALA A 197 -25.85 6.33 -17.34
C ALA A 197 -26.53 7.07 -18.51
N ALA A 198 -27.73 6.66 -18.90
CA ALA A 198 -28.48 7.29 -20.00
C ALA A 198 -28.80 8.75 -19.70
N LYS A 199 -29.22 9.09 -18.48
CA LYS A 199 -29.47 10.47 -18.02
C LYS A 199 -28.22 11.33 -18.15
N VAL A 200 -27.10 10.88 -17.58
CA VAL A 200 -25.83 11.62 -17.62
C VAL A 200 -25.36 11.82 -19.06
N ASN A 201 -25.43 10.79 -19.89
CA ASN A 201 -25.01 10.85 -21.28
C ASN A 201 -25.93 11.78 -22.11
N ALA A 202 -27.20 11.92 -21.72
CA ALA A 202 -28.11 12.92 -22.27
C ALA A 202 -27.80 14.36 -21.80
N GLY A 203 -26.93 14.52 -20.78
CA GLY A 203 -26.64 15.83 -20.19
C GLY A 203 -27.64 16.23 -19.12
N GLU A 204 -28.41 15.28 -18.60
CA GLU A 204 -29.34 15.50 -17.48
C GLU A 204 -28.60 15.38 -16.16
N GLU A 205 -28.98 16.21 -15.17
CA GLU A 205 -28.51 16.09 -13.81
C GLU A 205 -29.26 14.97 -13.09
N LEU A 206 -28.52 14.14 -12.34
CA LEU A 206 -29.13 13.13 -11.48
C LEU A 206 -29.74 13.79 -10.25
N THR A 207 -30.94 13.37 -9.89
CA THR A 207 -31.57 13.76 -8.62
C THR A 207 -31.10 12.87 -7.49
N TRP A 208 -31.32 13.32 -6.23
CA TRP A 208 -31.09 12.43 -5.07
C TRP A 208 -31.89 11.12 -5.18
N ASP A 209 -33.13 11.18 -5.62
CA ASP A 209 -33.97 9.99 -5.76
C ASP A 209 -33.42 9.01 -6.81
N ASP A 210 -32.81 9.49 -7.89
CA ASP A 210 -32.13 8.63 -8.86
C ASP A 210 -31.02 7.83 -8.20
N LEU A 211 -30.20 8.49 -7.38
CA LEU A 211 -29.06 7.88 -6.68
C LEU A 211 -29.51 7.00 -5.51
N ASN A 212 -30.49 7.46 -4.73
CA ASN A 212 -30.97 6.75 -3.54
C ASN A 212 -31.74 5.47 -3.88
N ASN A 213 -32.27 5.36 -5.09
CA ASN A 213 -32.95 4.13 -5.59
C ASN A 213 -31.98 3.12 -6.22
N ALA A 214 -30.68 3.38 -6.23
CA ALA A 214 -29.65 2.47 -6.71
C ALA A 214 -28.99 1.72 -5.54
N ASN A 215 -28.46 0.52 -5.83
CA ASN A 215 -27.62 -0.25 -4.89
C ASN A 215 -26.15 0.14 -5.10
N TRP A 216 -25.46 0.47 -4.02
CA TRP A 216 -24.10 1.01 -4.06
C TRP A 216 -23.09 0.04 -3.49
N SER A 217 -21.91 0.01 -4.07
CA SER A 217 -20.70 -0.54 -3.45
C SER A 217 -19.75 0.60 -3.08
N VAL A 218 -19.34 0.60 -1.82
CA VAL A 218 -18.39 1.58 -1.25
C VAL A 218 -17.25 0.83 -0.55
N MET A 219 -16.16 1.53 -0.25
CA MET A 219 -15.06 1.00 0.56
C MET A 219 -15.22 1.40 2.03
N GLY A 220 -14.22 1.11 2.86
CA GLY A 220 -14.14 1.57 4.24
C GLY A 220 -14.10 3.10 4.35
N THR A 221 -14.53 3.63 5.48
CA THR A 221 -14.74 5.07 5.72
C THR A 221 -13.48 5.93 5.62
N SER A 222 -12.29 5.34 5.74
CA SER A 222 -11.00 6.01 5.56
C SER A 222 -10.48 5.98 4.11
N SER A 223 -11.20 5.31 3.18
CA SER A 223 -10.81 5.25 1.78
C SER A 223 -11.15 6.54 1.03
N PRO A 224 -10.17 7.32 0.53
CA PRO A 224 -10.45 8.58 -0.16
C PRO A 224 -11.39 8.40 -1.35
N ALA A 225 -11.02 7.57 -2.33
CA ALA A 225 -11.80 7.37 -3.55
C ALA A 225 -13.03 6.48 -3.37
N GLY A 226 -13.00 5.59 -2.39
CA GLY A 226 -14.09 4.62 -2.16
C GLY A 226 -15.15 5.10 -1.19
N TYR A 227 -14.91 6.21 -0.46
CA TYR A 227 -15.85 6.70 0.55
C TYR A 227 -15.81 8.22 0.75
N ILE A 228 -14.66 8.79 1.13
CA ILE A 228 -14.59 10.17 1.64
C ILE A 228 -15.01 11.19 0.59
N TYR A 229 -14.31 11.23 -0.53
CA TYR A 229 -14.61 12.18 -1.60
C TYR A 229 -15.97 11.94 -2.29
N PRO A 230 -16.41 10.68 -2.49
CA PRO A 230 -17.79 10.39 -2.83
C PRO A 230 -18.82 10.95 -1.83
N ALA A 231 -18.59 10.82 -0.53
CA ALA A 231 -19.48 11.37 0.48
C ALA A 231 -19.52 12.91 0.44
N LEU A 232 -18.36 13.57 0.30
CA LEU A 232 -18.28 15.02 0.12
C LEU A 232 -19.01 15.48 -1.14
N TRP A 233 -18.85 14.75 -2.26
CA TRP A 233 -19.53 15.06 -3.51
C TRP A 233 -21.07 14.97 -3.39
N LEU A 234 -21.58 13.95 -2.66
CA LEU A 234 -23.01 13.81 -2.35
C LEU A 234 -23.48 14.94 -1.43
N GLN A 235 -22.68 15.27 -0.41
CA GLN A 235 -22.99 16.34 0.53
C GLN A 235 -23.10 17.70 -0.15
N ASP A 236 -22.13 18.04 -1.01
CA ASP A 236 -22.10 19.31 -1.73
C ASP A 236 -23.30 19.47 -2.67
N ARG A 237 -23.69 18.41 -3.36
CA ARG A 237 -24.75 18.47 -4.38
C ARG A 237 -26.15 18.29 -3.82
N TYR A 238 -26.32 17.48 -2.79
CA TYR A 238 -27.64 17.05 -2.31
C TYR A 238 -27.87 17.33 -0.82
N GLY A 239 -26.84 17.80 -0.08
CA GLY A 239 -26.91 17.93 1.38
C GLY A 239 -27.07 16.58 2.09
N LYS A 240 -26.56 15.50 1.50
CA LYS A 240 -26.72 14.12 1.91
C LYS A 240 -25.41 13.38 1.80
N GLY A 241 -25.18 12.36 2.67
CA GLY A 241 -23.97 11.52 2.64
C GLY A 241 -24.24 10.09 2.17
N ILE A 242 -23.20 9.27 2.14
CA ILE A 242 -23.30 7.83 1.84
C ILE A 242 -24.22 7.13 2.85
N SER A 243 -24.21 7.55 4.12
CA SER A 243 -25.06 7.01 5.16
C SER A 243 -26.56 7.27 4.95
N ASP A 244 -26.93 8.24 4.11
CA ASP A 244 -28.32 8.54 3.76
C ASP A 244 -28.85 7.69 2.60
N LEU A 245 -27.97 6.93 1.92
CA LEU A 245 -28.38 6.04 0.84
C LEU A 245 -29.15 4.85 1.40
N SER A 246 -30.28 4.53 0.75
CA SER A 246 -31.15 3.41 1.16
C SER A 246 -30.45 2.04 1.05
N SER A 247 -29.47 1.91 0.15
CA SER A 247 -28.76 0.66 -0.09
C SER A 247 -27.30 0.94 -0.47
N ALA A 248 -26.41 0.83 0.52
CA ALA A 248 -24.97 0.88 0.33
C ALA A 248 -24.33 -0.31 1.06
N VAL A 249 -23.48 -1.06 0.36
CA VAL A 249 -22.73 -2.19 0.91
C VAL A 249 -21.24 -1.88 0.88
N GLN A 250 -20.57 -2.08 1.99
CA GLN A 250 -19.12 -2.02 2.05
C GLN A 250 -18.52 -3.27 1.42
N SER A 251 -17.52 -3.08 0.55
CA SER A 251 -16.70 -4.14 -0.02
C SER A 251 -15.32 -4.13 0.62
N ASP A 252 -14.73 -5.32 0.74
CA ASP A 252 -13.42 -5.50 1.37
C ASP A 252 -12.26 -5.12 0.45
N SER A 253 -12.48 -5.20 -0.87
CA SER A 253 -11.51 -4.81 -1.89
C SER A 253 -12.22 -4.27 -3.14
N TYR A 254 -11.50 -3.52 -3.98
CA TYR A 254 -12.04 -3.10 -5.27
C TYR A 254 -12.32 -4.28 -6.20
N ALA A 255 -11.59 -5.38 -6.10
CA ALA A 255 -11.88 -6.60 -6.85
C ALA A 255 -13.27 -7.15 -6.51
N SER A 256 -13.61 -7.27 -5.22
CA SER A 256 -14.93 -7.71 -4.79
C SER A 256 -16.03 -6.70 -5.18
N ALA A 257 -15.72 -5.39 -5.16
CA ALA A 257 -16.64 -4.35 -5.59
C ALA A 257 -16.96 -4.43 -7.10
N PHE A 258 -15.93 -4.61 -7.94
CA PHE A 258 -16.12 -4.82 -9.38
C PHE A 258 -16.84 -6.12 -9.71
N ALA A 259 -16.58 -7.21 -8.98
CA ALA A 259 -17.33 -8.45 -9.14
C ALA A 259 -18.83 -8.28 -8.84
N ARG A 260 -19.18 -7.51 -7.79
CA ARG A 260 -20.57 -7.15 -7.47
C ARG A 260 -21.21 -6.29 -8.56
N LEU A 261 -20.46 -5.31 -9.10
CA LEU A 261 -20.93 -4.46 -10.20
C LEU A 261 -21.18 -5.29 -11.46
N ALA A 262 -20.21 -6.14 -11.85
CA ALA A 262 -20.30 -6.99 -13.03
C ALA A 262 -21.49 -7.98 -12.97
N SER A 263 -21.77 -8.50 -11.78
CA SER A 263 -22.90 -9.45 -11.56
C SER A 263 -24.25 -8.75 -11.40
N GLY A 264 -24.31 -7.41 -11.34
CA GLY A 264 -25.53 -6.66 -11.11
C GLY A 264 -26.05 -6.73 -9.66
N GLN A 265 -25.22 -7.15 -8.69
CA GLN A 265 -25.58 -7.08 -7.27
C GLN A 265 -25.60 -5.64 -6.77
N VAL A 266 -24.84 -4.76 -7.39
CA VAL A 266 -24.86 -3.32 -7.17
C VAL A 266 -25.00 -2.62 -8.50
N ASP A 267 -25.58 -1.44 -8.48
CA ASP A 267 -25.83 -0.61 -9.66
C ASP A 267 -24.72 0.43 -9.85
N VAL A 268 -24.14 0.88 -8.75
CA VAL A 268 -23.10 1.91 -8.70
C VAL A 268 -21.94 1.45 -7.83
N LEU A 269 -20.73 1.71 -8.30
CA LEU A 269 -19.47 1.54 -7.59
C LEU A 269 -18.75 2.89 -7.50
N VAL A 270 -18.20 3.23 -6.34
CA VAL A 270 -17.29 4.37 -6.21
C VAL A 270 -15.84 3.89 -6.13
N THR A 271 -14.96 4.48 -6.93
CA THR A 271 -13.59 3.98 -7.12
C THR A 271 -12.66 5.08 -7.65
N TYR A 272 -11.36 4.82 -7.67
CA TYR A 272 -10.36 5.70 -8.27
C TYR A 272 -10.41 5.67 -9.81
N ALA A 273 -9.93 6.73 -10.46
CA ALA A 273 -10.12 6.95 -11.90
C ALA A 273 -9.42 5.91 -12.79
N ASP A 274 -8.28 5.34 -12.34
CA ASP A 274 -7.54 4.30 -13.07
C ASP A 274 -8.23 2.93 -13.03
N ALA A 275 -9.20 2.73 -12.13
CA ALA A 275 -9.74 1.42 -11.81
C ALA A 275 -10.31 0.68 -13.03
N ARG A 276 -11.00 1.36 -13.97
CA ARG A 276 -11.49 0.69 -15.18
C ARG A 276 -10.35 0.10 -16.02
N ARG A 277 -9.18 0.77 -16.04
CA ARG A 277 -7.98 0.30 -16.73
C ARG A 277 -7.38 -0.92 -16.02
N ASP A 278 -7.26 -0.85 -14.70
CA ASP A 278 -6.69 -1.93 -13.87
C ASP A 278 -7.54 -3.21 -13.91
N TYR A 279 -8.86 -3.07 -14.05
CA TYR A 279 -9.79 -4.19 -14.07
C TYR A 279 -10.30 -4.58 -15.47
N ALA A 280 -9.81 -3.95 -16.56
CA ALA A 280 -10.31 -4.18 -17.92
C ALA A 280 -10.17 -5.65 -18.36
N GLU A 281 -9.04 -6.30 -18.13
CA GLU A 281 -8.82 -7.71 -18.45
C GLU A 281 -9.68 -8.62 -17.55
N ARG A 282 -9.68 -8.35 -16.24
CA ARG A 282 -10.43 -9.13 -15.25
C ARG A 282 -11.94 -9.04 -15.45
N TRP A 283 -12.43 -7.96 -16.04
CA TRP A 283 -13.85 -7.77 -16.38
C TRP A 283 -14.39 -8.92 -17.21
N ASN A 284 -13.61 -9.37 -18.20
CA ASN A 284 -13.98 -10.48 -19.06
C ASN A 284 -13.50 -11.84 -18.48
N THR A 285 -12.25 -11.93 -17.99
CA THR A 285 -11.63 -13.23 -17.64
C THR A 285 -12.10 -13.76 -16.30
N GLU A 286 -12.35 -12.90 -15.31
CA GLU A 286 -12.74 -13.30 -13.95
C GLU A 286 -14.20 -13.00 -13.65
N PHE A 287 -14.71 -11.82 -14.05
CA PHE A 287 -16.06 -11.40 -13.71
C PHE A 287 -17.11 -11.85 -14.76
N GLY A 288 -16.65 -12.53 -15.84
CA GLY A 288 -17.50 -13.25 -16.78
C GLY A 288 -18.33 -12.35 -17.69
N ARG A 289 -17.88 -11.11 -17.95
CA ARG A 289 -18.57 -10.22 -18.88
C ARG A 289 -18.14 -10.47 -20.32
N GLU A 290 -19.05 -10.28 -21.28
CA GLU A 290 -18.79 -10.45 -22.72
C GLU A 290 -18.33 -9.14 -23.38
N GLY A 291 -18.91 -8.00 -22.98
CA GLY A 291 -18.54 -6.67 -23.44
C GLY A 291 -17.32 -6.12 -22.69
N SER A 292 -16.72 -5.07 -23.21
CA SER A 292 -15.63 -4.37 -22.52
C SER A 292 -16.15 -3.57 -21.33
N ILE A 293 -15.32 -3.36 -20.32
CA ILE A 293 -15.64 -2.50 -19.17
C ILE A 293 -16.00 -1.07 -19.62
N TRP A 294 -15.42 -0.60 -20.72
CA TRP A 294 -15.64 0.74 -21.27
C TRP A 294 -17.01 0.90 -21.95
N GLU A 295 -17.56 -0.18 -22.48
CA GLU A 295 -18.88 -0.22 -23.13
C GLU A 295 -19.99 -0.52 -22.13
N GLU A 296 -19.72 -1.37 -21.13
CA GLU A 296 -20.73 -1.83 -20.19
C GLU A 296 -20.85 -0.97 -18.92
N THR A 297 -19.89 -0.06 -18.68
CA THR A 297 -19.91 0.86 -17.54
C THR A 297 -19.81 2.32 -17.99
N ASN A 298 -20.44 3.20 -17.21
CA ASN A 298 -20.41 4.63 -17.46
C ASN A 298 -20.09 5.40 -16.16
N VAL A 299 -19.37 6.49 -16.29
CA VAL A 299 -19.15 7.44 -15.19
C VAL A 299 -20.40 8.31 -15.04
N ILE A 300 -20.93 8.38 -13.82
CA ILE A 300 -22.12 9.19 -13.50
C ILE A 300 -21.81 10.32 -12.51
N GLY A 301 -20.60 10.37 -11.98
CA GLY A 301 -20.11 11.43 -11.12
C GLY A 301 -18.60 11.41 -11.03
N VAL A 302 -18.01 12.58 -10.78
CA VAL A 302 -16.57 12.80 -10.66
C VAL A 302 -16.31 13.71 -9.48
N THR A 303 -15.35 13.36 -8.62
CA THR A 303 -15.01 14.16 -7.45
C THR A 303 -13.95 15.24 -7.75
N ALA A 304 -13.72 16.13 -6.80
CA ALA A 304 -12.52 16.95 -6.75
C ALA A 304 -11.26 16.05 -6.75
N PRO A 305 -10.07 16.59 -7.13
CA PRO A 305 -8.81 15.87 -7.07
C PRO A 305 -8.47 15.40 -5.65
N ILE A 306 -7.94 14.19 -5.55
CA ILE A 306 -7.49 13.51 -4.33
C ILE A 306 -5.97 13.38 -4.41
N TYR A 307 -5.26 13.78 -3.36
CA TYR A 307 -3.81 13.54 -3.29
C TYR A 307 -3.51 12.04 -3.27
N ASN A 308 -2.38 11.66 -3.89
CA ASN A 308 -1.96 10.25 -3.96
C ASN A 308 -1.61 9.70 -2.58
N ASP A 309 -1.46 8.38 -2.54
CA ASP A 309 -1.11 7.62 -1.35
C ASP A 309 0.23 8.06 -0.77
N THR A 310 0.38 7.87 0.54
CA THR A 310 1.59 8.21 1.28
C THR A 310 2.49 7.00 1.47
N ILE A 311 3.80 7.24 1.62
CA ILE A 311 4.64 6.41 2.47
C ILE A 311 4.77 7.18 3.78
N SER A 312 4.27 6.58 4.84
CA SER A 312 4.29 7.13 6.19
C SER A 312 5.09 6.22 7.12
N VAL A 313 5.76 6.81 8.09
CA VAL A 313 6.54 6.09 9.11
C VAL A 313 5.95 6.30 10.48
N SER A 314 6.16 5.34 11.37
CA SER A 314 5.73 5.46 12.77
C SER A 314 6.64 6.40 13.55
N LYS A 315 6.06 7.38 14.24
CA LYS A 315 6.76 8.22 15.22
C LYS A 315 7.08 7.47 16.53
N ASN A 316 6.44 6.31 16.73
CA ASN A 316 6.55 5.49 17.94
C ASN A 316 7.37 4.21 17.71
N SER A 317 7.92 4.00 16.52
CA SER A 317 8.84 2.89 16.23
C SER A 317 10.19 3.14 16.90
N GLU A 318 10.73 2.12 17.57
CA GLU A 318 12.01 2.19 18.29
C GLU A 318 13.22 2.39 17.35
N ILE A 319 13.08 2.01 16.06
CA ILE A 319 14.15 2.11 15.08
C ILE A 319 14.11 3.43 14.30
N MET A 320 13.00 4.17 14.36
CA MET A 320 12.77 5.33 13.49
C MET A 320 13.44 6.58 14.06
N ASP A 321 14.48 7.03 13.39
CA ASP A 321 15.15 8.30 13.65
C ASP A 321 15.24 9.15 12.36
N ALA A 322 15.68 10.39 12.47
CA ALA A 322 15.75 11.31 11.33
C ALA A 322 16.69 10.81 10.22
N ASP A 323 17.75 10.08 10.56
CA ASP A 323 18.69 9.54 9.58
C ASP A 323 18.04 8.38 8.80
N LEU A 324 17.32 7.48 9.50
CA LEU A 324 16.61 6.38 8.85
C LEU A 324 15.46 6.90 7.99
N ILE A 325 14.74 7.94 8.43
CA ILE A 325 13.71 8.60 7.63
C ILE A 325 14.31 9.12 6.31
N ALA A 326 15.45 9.80 6.38
CA ALA A 326 16.13 10.30 5.18
C ALA A 326 16.57 9.15 4.25
N ALA A 327 17.14 8.07 4.82
CA ALA A 327 17.55 6.89 4.08
C ALA A 327 16.34 6.18 3.43
N LEU A 328 15.22 6.06 4.12
CA LEU A 328 13.97 5.50 3.57
C LEU A 328 13.41 6.36 2.43
N GLN A 329 13.43 7.69 2.57
CA GLN A 329 13.02 8.59 1.50
C GLN A 329 13.83 8.35 0.23
N ASP A 330 15.14 8.32 0.36
CA ASP A 330 16.04 8.15 -0.79
C ASP A 330 15.94 6.72 -1.36
N ALA A 331 15.81 5.69 -0.49
CA ALA A 331 15.59 4.30 -0.91
C ALA A 331 14.31 4.12 -1.75
N PHE A 332 13.17 4.59 -1.28
CA PHE A 332 11.92 4.46 -2.03
C PHE A 332 11.91 5.27 -3.33
N ILE A 333 12.49 6.49 -3.33
CA ILE A 333 12.63 7.29 -4.54
C ILE A 333 13.51 6.56 -5.56
N ASN A 334 14.66 6.02 -5.13
CA ASN A 334 15.56 5.27 -5.99
C ASN A 334 14.90 4.01 -6.55
N ILE A 335 14.23 3.22 -5.70
CA ILE A 335 13.46 2.05 -6.11
C ILE A 335 12.43 2.42 -7.18
N GLY A 336 11.64 3.47 -6.95
CA GLY A 336 10.63 3.96 -7.89
C GLY A 336 11.21 4.43 -9.25
N ASN A 337 12.51 4.68 -9.33
CA ASN A 337 13.19 5.05 -10.57
C ASN A 337 13.79 3.85 -11.34
N THR A 338 13.79 2.64 -10.76
CA THR A 338 14.26 1.41 -11.43
C THR A 338 13.12 0.70 -12.15
N GLU A 339 13.42 -0.06 -13.20
CA GLU A 339 12.41 -0.87 -13.89
C GLU A 339 11.81 -1.96 -12.99
N GLU A 340 12.63 -2.59 -12.14
CA GLU A 340 12.16 -3.60 -11.19
C GLU A 340 11.28 -2.98 -10.11
N GLY A 341 11.70 -1.86 -9.53
CA GLY A 341 10.92 -1.15 -8.53
C GLY A 341 9.59 -0.64 -9.07
N LYS A 342 9.54 -0.12 -10.30
CA LYS A 342 8.28 0.29 -10.95
C LYS A 342 7.30 -0.88 -11.09
N GLN A 343 7.78 -2.09 -11.39
CA GLN A 343 6.92 -3.28 -11.45
C GLN A 343 6.30 -3.59 -10.08
N VAL A 344 7.07 -3.41 -9.01
CA VAL A 344 6.60 -3.64 -7.63
C VAL A 344 5.54 -2.62 -7.23
N ILE A 345 5.82 -1.31 -7.41
CA ILE A 345 4.93 -0.24 -6.96
C ILE A 345 3.69 -0.08 -7.84
N ALA A 346 3.70 -0.67 -9.04
CA ALA A 346 2.56 -0.67 -9.96
C ALA A 346 1.31 -1.34 -9.38
N ILE A 347 1.45 -2.19 -8.32
CA ILE A 347 0.30 -2.82 -7.65
C ILE A 347 -0.72 -1.78 -7.13
N TYR A 348 -0.27 -0.56 -6.81
CA TYR A 348 -1.11 0.57 -6.43
C TYR A 348 -1.20 1.65 -7.52
N SER A 349 -0.86 1.32 -8.76
CA SER A 349 -0.79 2.28 -9.86
C SER A 349 0.20 3.43 -9.60
N HIS A 350 1.20 3.20 -8.75
CA HIS A 350 2.27 4.15 -8.50
C HIS A 350 3.33 4.06 -9.60
N ASN A 351 3.93 5.19 -9.96
CA ASN A 351 5.01 5.27 -10.94
C ASN A 351 6.32 5.83 -10.34
N GLY A 352 6.27 6.33 -9.12
CA GLY A 352 7.41 6.85 -8.39
C GLY A 352 6.97 7.53 -7.10
N TYR A 353 7.91 8.23 -6.47
CA TYR A 353 7.69 8.92 -5.21
C TYR A 353 8.34 10.30 -5.20
N GLN A 354 7.74 11.24 -4.45
CA GLN A 354 8.29 12.56 -4.16
C GLN A 354 8.25 12.80 -2.66
N LYS A 355 9.21 13.59 -2.13
CA LYS A 355 9.20 14.00 -0.72
C LYS A 355 7.92 14.77 -0.42
N ALA A 356 7.29 14.44 0.70
CA ALA A 356 6.06 15.05 1.16
C ALA A 356 6.17 15.46 2.62
N GLN A 357 5.28 16.34 3.05
CA GLN A 357 5.18 16.83 4.40
C GLN A 357 3.71 16.89 4.85
N ALA A 358 3.48 16.93 6.14
CA ALA A 358 2.14 16.89 6.73
C ALA A 358 1.17 17.94 6.15
N SER A 359 1.65 19.15 5.83
CA SER A 359 0.83 20.22 5.27
C SER A 359 0.30 19.95 3.86
N ASP A 360 0.91 19.02 3.11
CA ASP A 360 0.45 18.64 1.77
C ASP A 360 -0.93 17.92 1.85
N TYR A 361 -1.26 17.38 3.02
CA TYR A 361 -2.49 16.64 3.30
C TYR A 361 -3.53 17.44 4.13
N ASP A 362 -3.40 18.78 4.24
CA ASP A 362 -4.35 19.60 4.98
C ASP A 362 -5.77 19.54 4.42
N ASN A 363 -5.93 19.40 3.10
CA ASN A 363 -7.24 19.21 2.47
C ASN A 363 -7.87 17.85 2.84
N GLU A 364 -7.06 16.78 2.92
CA GLU A 364 -7.51 15.46 3.38
C GLU A 364 -7.95 15.53 4.85
N ARG A 365 -7.19 16.23 5.69
CA ARG A 365 -7.53 16.44 7.10
C ARG A 365 -8.84 17.18 7.27
N ALA A 366 -9.06 18.24 6.47
CA ALA A 366 -10.32 18.96 6.45
C ALA A 366 -11.48 18.07 5.96
N ALA A 367 -11.25 17.24 4.95
CA ALA A 367 -12.24 16.31 4.41
C ALA A 367 -12.64 15.24 5.43
N GLN A 368 -11.67 14.60 6.10
CA GLN A 368 -11.93 13.61 7.14
C GLN A 368 -12.70 14.21 8.32
N LYS A 369 -12.31 15.40 8.76
CA LYS A 369 -13.01 16.11 9.83
C LYS A 369 -14.48 16.36 9.48
N LEU A 370 -14.76 16.84 8.27
CA LEU A 370 -16.13 17.07 7.82
C LEU A 370 -16.95 15.77 7.81
N ILE A 371 -16.39 14.66 7.34
CA ILE A 371 -17.06 13.34 7.35
C ILE A 371 -17.38 12.90 8.78
N GLN A 372 -16.44 13.06 9.71
CA GLN A 372 -16.67 12.71 11.11
C GLN A 372 -17.80 13.56 11.72
N GLU A 373 -17.84 14.86 11.43
CA GLU A 373 -18.89 15.78 11.88
C GLU A 373 -20.26 15.38 11.31
N LEU A 374 -20.33 15.04 10.03
CA LEU A 374 -21.57 14.58 9.38
C LEU A 374 -22.07 13.23 9.93
N THR A 375 -21.16 12.30 10.18
CA THR A 375 -21.51 11.00 10.76
C THR A 375 -21.96 11.09 12.21
N ALA A 376 -21.40 12.03 12.99
CA ALA A 376 -21.79 12.25 14.38
C ALA A 376 -23.13 12.98 14.53
N ALA A 377 -23.58 13.69 13.49
CA ALA A 377 -24.82 14.47 13.48
C ALA A 377 -26.08 13.67 13.04
N GLY A 378 -25.90 12.46 12.44
CA GLY A 378 -26.98 11.57 11.99
C GLY A 378 -27.23 10.43 12.95
#